data_244b137f74fe9060f08b629e8cbacdc3
#
_entry.id   244b137f74fe9060f08b629e8cbacdc3
#
_cell.length_a   1.000
_cell.length_b   1.000
_cell.length_c   1.000
_cell.angle_alpha   90.00
_cell.angle_beta   90.00
_cell.angle_gamma   90.00
#
_symmetry.space_group_name_H-M   'P 1'
#
loop_
_entity.id
_entity.type
_entity.pdbx_description
1 polymer ?
#
loop_
_entity_poly.entity_id
_entity_poly.type
_entity_poly.pdbx_seq_one_letter_code
_entity_poly.pdbx_strand_id
1 'polypeptide(L)'
;ALGGCPLIKDDHSLFNQSYAPFKDRVKACVDSVNNANTKTGGRSLYIANCTADSMEFLERAMTAQELGAGGIMAAPGLLGLSIIRELSSAPDFHLPIFLHPCFSGPLVLSADSGVSPFCCYGQFSRLAGADAAIFTSFGGRFPFTEEVCRKICDGTETEMGGLRSIFPVPSGGMKWQLFKKMVQVYGPDAIFLVGGALLTESDDLTANMHFYFEKLNEAVNK
;
A
#
# COMPACT_ATOMS: atom_id res chain seq x y z
N ALA A 1 5.75 3.57 -14.27
CA ALA A 1 6.03 2.26 -14.86
C ALA A 1 7.24 2.31 -15.80
N LEU A 2 7.36 3.33 -16.66
CA LEU A 2 8.55 3.53 -17.53
C LEU A 2 9.84 3.70 -16.73
N GLY A 3 9.77 4.29 -15.53
CA GLY A 3 10.90 4.42 -14.60
C GLY A 3 11.20 3.16 -13.78
N GLY A 4 10.49 2.05 -14.02
CA GLY A 4 10.70 0.76 -13.35
C GLY A 4 10.02 0.64 -11.98
N CYS A 5 9.06 1.51 -11.63
CA CYS A 5 8.30 1.38 -10.39
C CYS A 5 7.57 0.02 -10.34
N PRO A 6 7.83 -0.85 -9.35
CA PRO A 6 7.23 -2.19 -9.36
C PRO A 6 5.75 -2.19 -9.03
N LEU A 7 5.29 -1.30 -8.13
CA LEU A 7 3.90 -1.22 -7.69
C LEU A 7 3.39 0.22 -7.82
N ILE A 8 2.33 0.41 -8.59
CA ILE A 8 1.71 1.71 -8.84
C ILE A 8 0.29 1.64 -8.32
N LYS A 9 -0.04 2.46 -7.33
CA LYS A 9 -1.37 2.45 -6.72
C LYS A 9 -2.14 3.73 -6.96
N ASP A 10 -3.46 3.63 -6.97
CA ASP A 10 -4.35 4.78 -6.87
C ASP A 10 -4.10 5.62 -5.61
N ASP A 11 -4.42 6.89 -5.67
CA ASP A 11 -4.63 7.66 -4.46
C ASP A 11 -5.83 7.11 -3.66
N HIS A 12 -5.72 7.13 -2.33
CA HIS A 12 -6.76 6.59 -1.46
C HIS A 12 -8.10 7.36 -1.50
N SER A 13 -8.11 8.57 -2.07
CA SER A 13 -9.31 9.38 -2.24
C SER A 13 -10.06 9.11 -3.55
N LEU A 14 -9.46 8.34 -4.48
CA LEU A 14 -10.10 7.97 -5.73
C LEU A 14 -11.01 6.75 -5.54
N PHE A 15 -12.30 6.98 -5.36
CA PHE A 15 -13.32 5.92 -5.26
C PHE A 15 -14.01 5.67 -6.61
N ASN A 16 -15.03 6.47 -6.93
CA ASN A 16 -15.81 6.40 -8.16
C ASN A 16 -16.36 7.80 -8.51
N GLN A 17 -15.46 8.76 -8.63
CA GLN A 17 -15.82 10.14 -8.97
C GLN A 17 -16.24 10.26 -10.44
N SER A 18 -17.12 11.21 -10.73
CA SER A 18 -17.61 11.45 -12.09
C SER A 18 -16.51 11.78 -13.11
N TYR A 19 -15.43 12.41 -12.66
CA TYR A 19 -14.25 12.72 -13.48
C TYR A 19 -13.24 11.57 -13.60
N ALA A 20 -13.42 10.51 -12.82
CA ALA A 20 -12.60 9.29 -12.84
C ALA A 20 -13.44 8.07 -12.43
N PRO A 21 -14.41 7.64 -13.27
CA PRO A 21 -15.23 6.47 -12.99
C PRO A 21 -14.38 5.23 -12.77
N PHE A 22 -14.77 4.39 -11.81
CA PHE A 22 -13.95 3.28 -11.35
C PHE A 22 -13.47 2.37 -12.49
N LYS A 23 -14.39 1.85 -13.29
CA LYS A 23 -14.06 0.89 -14.38
C LYS A 23 -13.14 1.51 -15.44
N ASP A 24 -13.42 2.75 -15.84
CA ASP A 24 -12.64 3.47 -16.85
C ASP A 24 -11.23 3.75 -16.35
N ARG A 25 -11.09 4.20 -15.09
CA ARG A 25 -9.80 4.44 -14.46
C ARG A 25 -8.96 3.17 -14.36
N VAL A 26 -9.54 2.09 -13.81
CA VAL A 26 -8.83 0.81 -13.66
C VAL A 26 -8.34 0.30 -15.01
N LYS A 27 -9.23 0.28 -16.01
CA LYS A 27 -8.85 -0.15 -17.36
C LYS A 27 -7.73 0.71 -17.94
N ALA A 28 -7.85 2.02 -17.90
CA ALA A 28 -6.85 2.95 -18.44
C ALA A 28 -5.48 2.80 -17.75
N CYS A 29 -5.47 2.63 -16.43
CA CYS A 29 -4.23 2.43 -15.65
C CYS A 29 -3.59 1.08 -15.95
N VAL A 30 -4.37 -0.01 -16.00
CA VAL A 30 -3.87 -1.35 -16.37
C VAL A 30 -3.27 -1.33 -17.78
N ASP A 31 -3.99 -0.78 -18.76
CA ASP A 31 -3.51 -0.68 -20.15
C ASP A 31 -2.21 0.13 -20.22
N SER A 32 -2.11 1.25 -19.47
CA SER A 32 -0.92 2.11 -19.43
C SER A 32 0.28 1.39 -18.82
N VAL A 33 0.08 0.66 -17.73
CA VAL A 33 1.14 -0.12 -17.08
C VAL A 33 1.61 -1.25 -17.98
N ASN A 34 0.70 -1.98 -18.62
CA ASN A 34 1.03 -3.06 -19.54
C ASN A 34 1.81 -2.55 -20.77
N ASN A 35 1.41 -1.39 -21.32
CA ASN A 35 2.14 -0.73 -22.40
C ASN A 35 3.56 -0.32 -21.97
N ALA A 36 3.73 0.19 -20.76
CA ALA A 36 5.05 0.53 -20.22
C ALA A 36 5.91 -0.74 -20.04
N ASN A 37 5.33 -1.80 -19.45
CA ASN A 37 6.02 -3.10 -19.29
C ASN A 37 6.50 -3.65 -20.64
N THR A 38 5.65 -3.59 -21.66
CA THR A 38 6.01 -4.04 -23.03
C THR A 38 7.20 -3.25 -23.59
N LYS A 39 7.24 -1.92 -23.35
CA LYS A 39 8.33 -1.05 -23.83
C LYS A 39 9.65 -1.26 -23.09
N THR A 40 9.58 -1.55 -21.80
CA THR A 40 10.76 -1.61 -20.93
C THR A 40 11.23 -3.02 -20.62
N GLY A 41 10.43 -4.05 -20.91
CA GLY A 41 10.62 -5.42 -20.39
C GLY A 41 10.34 -5.53 -18.89
N GLY A 42 9.71 -4.53 -18.28
CA GLY A 42 9.39 -4.45 -16.85
C GLY A 42 8.23 -5.36 -16.44
N ARG A 43 7.94 -5.35 -15.13
CA ARG A 43 6.84 -6.12 -14.51
C ARG A 43 6.08 -5.29 -13.49
N SER A 44 5.86 -4.01 -13.78
CA SER A 44 5.07 -3.13 -12.93
C SER A 44 3.64 -3.64 -12.80
N LEU A 45 3.05 -3.51 -11.61
CA LEU A 45 1.68 -3.89 -11.30
C LEU A 45 0.88 -2.64 -10.87
N TYR A 46 -0.37 -2.57 -11.30
CA TYR A 46 -1.29 -1.53 -10.86
C TYR A 46 -2.18 -2.03 -9.72
N ILE A 47 -2.28 -1.26 -8.65
CA ILE A 47 -3.07 -1.57 -7.44
C ILE A 47 -4.27 -0.61 -7.41
N ALA A 48 -5.46 -1.13 -7.67
CA ALA A 48 -6.69 -0.36 -7.76
C ALA A 48 -7.28 -0.07 -6.38
N ASN A 49 -7.70 1.17 -6.09
CA ASN A 49 -8.48 1.47 -4.90
C ASN A 49 -9.94 1.04 -5.07
N CYS A 50 -10.32 -0.03 -4.38
CA CYS A 50 -11.66 -0.61 -4.42
C CYS A 50 -12.57 -0.17 -3.27
N THR A 51 -12.10 0.69 -2.35
CA THR A 51 -12.89 1.16 -1.21
C THR A 51 -14.24 1.73 -1.64
N ALA A 52 -15.34 1.21 -1.08
CA ALA A 52 -16.74 1.56 -1.40
C ALA A 52 -17.67 1.11 -0.27
N ASP A 53 -18.97 1.14 -0.47
CA ASP A 53 -19.93 0.43 0.40
C ASP A 53 -19.68 -1.08 0.30
N SER A 54 -20.08 -1.84 1.34
CA SER A 54 -19.70 -3.25 1.50
C SER A 54 -19.95 -4.13 0.26
N MET A 55 -21.15 -4.06 -0.32
CA MET A 55 -21.48 -4.87 -1.50
C MET A 55 -20.77 -4.37 -2.75
N GLU A 56 -20.69 -3.06 -2.93
CA GLU A 56 -19.97 -2.45 -4.05
C GLU A 56 -18.47 -2.70 -3.96
N PHE A 57 -17.89 -2.82 -2.75
CA PHE A 57 -16.49 -3.18 -2.55
C PHE A 57 -16.16 -4.55 -3.15
N LEU A 58 -16.99 -5.56 -2.88
CA LEU A 58 -16.79 -6.90 -3.45
C LEU A 58 -16.89 -6.89 -4.97
N GLU A 59 -17.90 -6.20 -5.51
CA GLU A 59 -18.06 -6.04 -6.95
C GLU A 59 -16.88 -5.32 -7.61
N ARG A 60 -16.37 -4.26 -6.98
CA ARG A 60 -15.19 -3.53 -7.47
C ARG A 60 -13.92 -4.37 -7.43
N ALA A 61 -13.73 -5.18 -6.39
CA ALA A 61 -12.58 -6.07 -6.27
C ALA A 61 -12.58 -7.12 -7.40
N MET A 62 -13.72 -7.75 -7.66
CA MET A 62 -13.87 -8.70 -8.77
C MET A 62 -13.69 -8.01 -10.13
N THR A 63 -14.28 -6.83 -10.32
CA THR A 63 -14.09 -6.03 -11.54
C THR A 63 -12.62 -5.64 -11.76
N ALA A 64 -11.90 -5.25 -10.71
CA ALA A 64 -10.47 -4.93 -10.82
C ALA A 64 -9.65 -6.15 -11.26
N GLN A 65 -9.98 -7.33 -10.72
CA GLN A 65 -9.36 -8.59 -11.13
C GLN A 65 -9.64 -8.92 -12.60
N GLU A 66 -10.89 -8.84 -13.03
CA GLU A 66 -11.30 -9.07 -14.42
C GLU A 66 -10.63 -8.11 -15.41
N LEU A 67 -10.41 -6.86 -15.01
CA LEU A 67 -9.73 -5.86 -15.81
C LEU A 67 -8.19 -6.01 -15.82
N GLY A 68 -7.64 -6.95 -15.03
CA GLY A 68 -6.22 -7.26 -15.01
C GLY A 68 -5.38 -6.40 -14.05
N ALA A 69 -5.98 -5.84 -13.01
CA ALA A 69 -5.22 -5.20 -11.93
C ALA A 69 -4.25 -6.20 -11.28
N GLY A 70 -3.11 -5.72 -10.81
CA GLY A 70 -2.11 -6.53 -10.13
C GLY A 70 -2.33 -6.66 -8.61
N GLY A 71 -3.34 -5.99 -8.08
CA GLY A 71 -3.75 -6.01 -6.68
C GLY A 71 -4.83 -4.98 -6.41
N ILE A 72 -5.37 -5.00 -5.21
CA ILE A 72 -6.35 -4.00 -4.76
C ILE A 72 -5.90 -3.30 -3.49
N MET A 73 -6.42 -2.11 -3.27
CA MET A 73 -6.30 -1.36 -2.02
C MET A 73 -7.68 -1.16 -1.40
N ALA A 74 -7.77 -1.35 -0.09
CA ALA A 74 -8.99 -1.18 0.70
C ALA A 74 -8.71 -0.41 1.99
N ALA A 75 -9.63 0.43 2.44
CA ALA A 75 -9.53 1.18 3.69
C ALA A 75 -10.41 0.54 4.78
N PRO A 76 -9.86 -0.27 5.69
CA PRO A 76 -10.63 -0.97 6.71
C PRO A 76 -11.34 -0.04 7.69
N GLY A 77 -10.82 1.17 7.90
CA GLY A 77 -11.48 2.19 8.73
C GLY A 77 -12.84 2.66 8.18
N LEU A 78 -13.08 2.46 6.89
CA LEU A 78 -14.35 2.80 6.22
C LEU A 78 -15.21 1.56 5.94
N LEU A 79 -14.57 0.43 5.61
CA LEU A 79 -15.23 -0.82 5.22
C LEU A 79 -15.55 -1.76 6.39
N GLY A 80 -14.71 -1.71 7.42
CA GLY A 80 -14.61 -2.79 8.41
C GLY A 80 -13.74 -3.94 7.95
N LEU A 81 -13.30 -4.77 8.90
CA LEU A 81 -12.38 -5.90 8.64
C LEU A 81 -13.11 -7.14 8.12
N SER A 82 -14.38 -7.32 8.48
CA SER A 82 -15.13 -8.54 8.14
C SER A 82 -15.34 -8.72 6.65
N ILE A 83 -15.69 -7.66 5.94
CA ILE A 83 -15.91 -7.73 4.49
C ILE A 83 -14.61 -7.96 3.71
N ILE A 84 -13.48 -7.45 4.22
CA ILE A 84 -12.15 -7.70 3.65
C ILE A 84 -11.79 -9.18 3.82
N ARG A 85 -12.07 -9.74 5.02
CA ARG A 85 -11.86 -11.16 5.27
C ARG A 85 -12.76 -12.04 4.40
N GLU A 86 -14.00 -11.66 4.17
CA GLU A 86 -14.91 -12.37 3.26
C GLU A 86 -14.29 -12.43 1.86
N LEU A 87 -13.85 -11.29 1.33
CA LEU A 87 -13.18 -11.22 0.04
C LEU A 87 -11.90 -12.08 -0.01
N SER A 88 -11.03 -11.97 1.00
CA SER A 88 -9.76 -12.71 1.05
C SER A 88 -9.95 -14.23 1.13
N SER A 89 -11.14 -14.67 1.53
CA SER A 89 -11.52 -16.10 1.65
C SER A 89 -12.32 -16.59 0.44
N ALA A 90 -12.69 -15.71 -0.49
CA ALA A 90 -13.46 -16.07 -1.67
C ALA A 90 -12.58 -16.91 -2.62
N PRO A 91 -13.06 -18.10 -3.08
CA PRO A 91 -12.23 -19.01 -3.86
C PRO A 91 -11.91 -18.53 -5.28
N ASP A 92 -12.62 -17.55 -5.78
CA ASP A 92 -12.50 -16.94 -7.10
C ASP A 92 -11.76 -15.58 -7.06
N PHE A 93 -11.34 -15.10 -5.89
CA PHE A 93 -10.54 -13.90 -5.75
C PHE A 93 -9.07 -14.25 -5.47
N HIS A 94 -8.14 -13.70 -6.27
CA HIS A 94 -6.73 -14.09 -6.24
C HIS A 94 -5.74 -12.91 -6.17
N LEU A 95 -6.25 -11.66 -6.13
CA LEU A 95 -5.36 -10.50 -6.09
C LEU A 95 -4.84 -10.21 -4.68
N PRO A 96 -3.59 -9.72 -4.56
CA PRO A 96 -3.07 -9.20 -3.30
C PRO A 96 -3.91 -8.03 -2.78
N ILE A 97 -4.12 -7.99 -1.45
CA ILE A 97 -4.90 -6.97 -0.76
C ILE A 97 -3.98 -6.06 0.05
N PHE A 98 -3.96 -4.77 -0.30
CA PHE A 98 -3.27 -3.71 0.43
C PHE A 98 -4.25 -2.96 1.32
N LEU A 99 -4.01 -2.89 2.63
CA LEU A 99 -4.85 -2.12 3.55
C LEU A 99 -4.29 -0.71 3.75
N HIS A 100 -5.14 0.30 3.55
CA HIS A 100 -4.80 1.71 3.70
C HIS A 100 -5.27 2.26 5.06
N PRO A 101 -4.45 3.06 5.79
CA PRO A 101 -4.75 3.57 7.13
C PRO A 101 -5.79 4.71 7.17
N CYS A 102 -6.48 4.97 6.07
CA CYS A 102 -7.51 5.98 6.01
C CYS A 102 -8.56 5.76 7.11
N PHE A 103 -8.90 6.84 7.83
CA PHE A 103 -9.86 6.84 8.93
C PHE A 103 -9.46 6.02 10.18
N SER A 104 -8.23 5.53 10.28
CA SER A 104 -7.76 4.78 11.47
C SER A 104 -7.14 5.67 12.55
N GLY A 105 -6.85 6.94 12.27
CA GLY A 105 -6.25 7.87 13.23
C GLY A 105 -6.93 7.91 14.59
N PRO A 106 -8.26 8.05 14.68
CA PRO A 106 -8.98 8.05 15.96
C PRO A 106 -8.77 6.79 16.81
N LEU A 107 -8.42 5.67 16.19
CA LEU A 107 -8.22 4.39 16.88
C LEU A 107 -6.81 4.23 17.45
N VAL A 108 -5.79 4.91 16.89
CA VAL A 108 -4.38 4.59 17.17
C VAL A 108 -3.55 5.75 17.71
N LEU A 109 -4.06 6.98 17.71
CA LEU A 109 -3.28 8.16 18.10
C LEU A 109 -3.39 8.52 19.57
N SER A 110 -4.37 7.98 20.30
CA SER A 110 -4.50 8.21 21.74
C SER A 110 -3.54 7.31 22.52
N ALA A 111 -2.88 7.86 23.55
CA ALA A 111 -2.04 7.10 24.46
C ALA A 111 -2.87 6.29 25.47
N ASP A 112 -4.08 6.76 25.79
CA ASP A 112 -4.89 6.25 26.92
C ASP A 112 -6.08 5.38 26.49
N SER A 113 -6.39 5.35 25.18
CA SER A 113 -7.54 4.59 24.67
C SER A 113 -7.34 4.22 23.20
N GLY A 114 -8.04 3.15 22.78
CA GLY A 114 -8.03 2.68 21.39
C GLY A 114 -7.25 1.39 21.22
N VAL A 115 -6.60 1.24 20.07
CA VAL A 115 -5.86 0.04 19.67
C VAL A 115 -4.42 0.41 19.38
N SER A 116 -3.46 -0.39 19.83
CA SER A 116 -2.06 -0.15 19.51
C SER A 116 -1.82 -0.21 17.99
N PRO A 117 -0.93 0.62 17.42
CA PRO A 117 -0.54 0.53 16.02
C PRO A 117 -0.03 -0.86 15.61
N PHE A 118 0.69 -1.55 16.48
CA PHE A 118 1.09 -2.96 16.34
C PHE A 118 -0.11 -3.86 16.00
N CYS A 119 -1.18 -3.76 16.79
CA CYS A 119 -2.39 -4.55 16.61
C CYS A 119 -3.18 -4.10 15.38
N CYS A 120 -3.43 -2.78 15.25
CA CYS A 120 -4.28 -2.23 14.21
C CYS A 120 -3.72 -2.47 12.79
N TYR A 121 -2.45 -2.13 12.56
CA TYR A 121 -1.84 -2.25 11.24
C TYR A 121 -1.17 -3.61 11.00
N GLY A 122 -0.71 -4.29 12.03
CA GLY A 122 -0.12 -5.62 11.91
C GLY A 122 -1.15 -6.73 12.04
N GLN A 123 -1.57 -7.03 13.27
CA GLN A 123 -2.36 -8.22 13.59
C GLN A 123 -3.75 -8.22 12.95
N PHE A 124 -4.49 -7.10 13.01
CA PHE A 124 -5.83 -7.02 12.41
C PHE A 124 -5.79 -7.12 10.90
N SER A 125 -4.75 -6.55 10.26
CA SER A 125 -4.56 -6.68 8.81
C SER A 125 -4.37 -8.15 8.41
N ARG A 126 -3.57 -8.90 9.16
CA ARG A 126 -3.36 -10.35 8.94
C ARG A 126 -4.63 -11.17 9.17
N LEU A 127 -5.38 -10.84 10.23
CA LEU A 127 -6.67 -11.49 10.52
C LEU A 127 -7.70 -11.24 9.41
N ALA A 128 -7.66 -10.08 8.77
CA ALA A 128 -8.50 -9.76 7.61
C ALA A 128 -8.04 -10.42 6.31
N GLY A 129 -6.89 -11.11 6.31
CA GLY A 129 -6.35 -11.79 5.12
C GLY A 129 -5.67 -10.85 4.13
N ALA A 130 -5.16 -9.70 4.60
CA ALA A 130 -4.35 -8.80 3.77
C ALA A 130 -2.96 -9.38 3.49
N ASP A 131 -2.34 -8.91 2.40
CA ASP A 131 -0.97 -9.22 2.02
C ASP A 131 -0.01 -8.08 2.37
N ALA A 132 -0.52 -6.85 2.50
CA ALA A 132 0.27 -5.68 2.81
C ALA A 132 -0.53 -4.66 3.64
N ALA A 133 0.14 -4.01 4.60
CA ALA A 133 -0.45 -3.00 5.45
C ALA A 133 0.27 -1.67 5.32
N ILE A 134 -0.42 -0.66 4.79
CA ILE A 134 0.08 0.70 4.67
C ILE A 134 -0.10 1.42 6.01
N PHE A 135 0.94 2.11 6.46
CA PHE A 135 0.91 2.93 7.67
C PHE A 135 1.80 4.18 7.50
N THR A 136 1.65 5.14 8.41
CA THR A 136 2.42 6.38 8.35
C THR A 136 3.83 6.19 8.88
N SER A 137 4.85 6.62 8.12
CA SER A 137 6.25 6.54 8.47
C SER A 137 6.66 7.58 9.51
N PHE A 138 7.69 7.30 10.28
CA PHE A 138 8.40 8.30 11.09
C PHE A 138 9.12 9.32 10.18
N GLY A 139 9.42 10.49 10.76
CA GLY A 139 10.15 11.57 10.05
C GLY A 139 9.35 12.30 8.97
N GLY A 140 8.08 11.94 8.77
CA GLY A 140 7.13 12.61 7.90
C GLY A 140 6.26 13.64 8.65
N ARG A 141 5.10 13.96 8.09
CA ARG A 141 4.15 14.91 8.67
C ARG A 141 3.25 14.34 9.77
N PHE A 142 3.35 13.07 10.05
CA PHE A 142 2.53 12.37 11.04
C PHE A 142 3.34 12.09 12.30
N PRO A 143 2.70 11.97 13.49
CA PRO A 143 3.38 11.89 14.79
C PRO A 143 3.95 10.51 15.13
N PHE A 144 4.04 9.57 14.21
CA PHE A 144 4.60 8.24 14.48
C PHE A 144 6.11 8.34 14.71
N THR A 145 6.55 7.71 15.80
CA THR A 145 7.96 7.58 16.13
C THR A 145 8.58 6.35 15.45
N GLU A 146 9.89 6.31 15.39
CA GLU A 146 10.63 5.14 14.90
C GLU A 146 10.26 3.86 15.67
N GLU A 147 10.11 3.94 16.99
CA GLU A 147 9.71 2.82 17.83
C GLU A 147 8.31 2.30 17.49
N VAL A 148 7.34 3.19 17.28
CA VAL A 148 5.99 2.83 16.86
C VAL A 148 6.02 2.14 15.50
N CYS A 149 6.78 2.67 14.55
CA CYS A 149 6.92 2.07 13.22
C CYS A 149 7.55 0.67 13.28
N ARG A 150 8.57 0.48 14.11
CA ARG A 150 9.20 -0.84 14.34
C ARG A 150 8.19 -1.84 14.90
N LYS A 151 7.42 -1.43 15.93
CA LYS A 151 6.36 -2.28 16.50
C LYS A 151 5.26 -2.64 15.47
N ILE A 152 4.96 -1.77 14.51
CA ILE A 152 4.05 -2.13 13.42
C ILE A 152 4.65 -3.26 12.58
N CYS A 153 5.93 -3.16 12.22
CA CYS A 153 6.63 -4.25 11.50
C CYS A 153 6.59 -5.56 12.30
N ASP A 154 6.91 -5.52 13.60
CA ASP A 154 6.79 -6.70 14.47
C ASP A 154 5.37 -7.30 14.40
N GLY A 155 4.33 -6.48 14.36
CA GLY A 155 2.94 -6.93 14.23
C GLY A 155 2.61 -7.59 12.89
N THR A 156 3.32 -7.20 11.81
CA THR A 156 3.13 -7.81 10.48
C THR A 156 3.73 -9.22 10.38
N GLU A 157 4.66 -9.59 11.26
CA GLU A 157 5.40 -10.85 11.16
C GLU A 157 5.37 -11.74 12.41
N THR A 158 4.97 -11.22 13.59
CA THR A 158 4.89 -12.01 14.82
C THR A 158 4.05 -13.27 14.65
N GLU A 159 4.39 -14.36 15.34
CA GLU A 159 3.66 -15.61 15.26
C GLU A 159 2.19 -15.45 15.69
N MET A 160 1.27 -15.91 14.86
CA MET A 160 -0.18 -15.82 15.07
C MET A 160 -0.90 -17.07 14.54
N GLY A 161 -0.76 -18.21 15.24
CA GLY A 161 -1.56 -19.41 14.96
C GLY A 161 -1.55 -19.89 13.50
N GLY A 162 -0.43 -19.78 12.81
CA GLY A 162 -0.27 -20.19 11.41
C GLY A 162 -0.68 -19.13 10.36
N LEU A 163 -1.10 -17.95 10.76
CA LEU A 163 -1.29 -16.84 9.82
C LEU A 163 0.05 -16.38 9.25
N ARG A 164 0.10 -16.20 7.93
CA ARG A 164 1.31 -15.71 7.24
C ARG A 164 1.67 -14.29 7.67
N SER A 165 2.95 -13.95 7.59
CA SER A 165 3.42 -12.58 7.63
C SER A 165 2.91 -11.80 6.42
N ILE A 166 2.80 -10.48 6.57
CA ILE A 166 2.40 -9.55 5.50
C ILE A 166 3.46 -8.46 5.35
N PHE A 167 3.49 -7.78 4.21
CA PHE A 167 4.44 -6.72 3.96
C PHE A 167 4.07 -5.43 4.72
N PRO A 168 4.97 -4.88 5.56
CA PRO A 168 4.82 -3.53 6.07
C PRO A 168 5.04 -2.51 4.94
N VAL A 169 4.15 -1.51 4.82
CA VAL A 169 4.20 -0.50 3.77
C VAL A 169 4.27 0.90 4.39
N PRO A 170 5.46 1.36 4.83
CA PRO A 170 5.63 2.71 5.35
C PRO A 170 5.34 3.75 4.27
N SER A 171 4.64 4.83 4.65
CA SER A 171 4.17 5.88 3.75
C SER A 171 4.17 7.26 4.41
N GLY A 172 3.95 8.32 3.62
CA GLY A 172 3.75 9.66 4.16
C GLY A 172 5.04 10.38 4.55
N GLY A 173 5.67 11.05 3.59
CA GLY A 173 6.90 11.81 3.79
C GLY A 173 8.17 11.00 3.58
N MET A 174 8.10 9.96 2.78
CA MET A 174 9.23 9.11 2.40
C MET A 174 10.22 9.87 1.52
N LYS A 175 11.22 10.51 2.15
CA LYS A 175 12.28 11.24 1.45
C LYS A 175 13.51 10.32 1.30
N TRP A 176 14.16 10.36 0.14
CA TRP A 176 15.33 9.54 -0.17
C TRP A 176 16.49 9.73 0.84
N GLN A 177 16.65 10.93 1.41
CA GLN A 177 17.65 11.22 2.45
C GLN A 177 17.51 10.33 3.69
N LEU A 178 16.32 9.80 3.94
CA LEU A 178 16.01 8.95 5.08
C LEU A 178 16.07 7.45 4.76
N PHE A 179 16.27 7.05 3.50
CA PHE A 179 16.20 5.65 3.08
C PHE A 179 17.14 4.73 3.86
N LYS A 180 18.38 5.14 4.09
CA LYS A 180 19.32 4.34 4.90
C LYS A 180 18.78 4.03 6.29
N LYS A 181 18.19 5.02 6.94
CA LYS A 181 17.58 4.87 8.26
C LYS A 181 16.31 4.02 8.17
N MET A 182 15.50 4.23 7.14
CA MET A 182 14.25 3.50 6.93
C MET A 182 14.50 2.01 6.66
N VAL A 183 15.50 1.65 5.87
CA VAL A 183 15.92 0.25 5.64
C VAL A 183 16.30 -0.43 6.96
N GLN A 184 17.02 0.28 7.85
CA GLN A 184 17.38 -0.26 9.17
C GLN A 184 16.18 -0.46 10.10
N VAL A 185 15.15 0.37 9.97
CA VAL A 185 13.95 0.32 10.82
C VAL A 185 12.96 -0.71 10.34
N TYR A 186 12.71 -0.74 9.03
CA TYR A 186 11.64 -1.54 8.41
C TYR A 186 12.09 -2.92 7.93
N GLY A 187 13.40 -3.13 7.79
CA GLY A 187 13.94 -4.37 7.28
C GLY A 187 13.82 -4.54 5.75
N PRO A 188 14.28 -5.69 5.23
CA PRO A 188 14.34 -5.96 3.79
C PRO A 188 12.98 -6.28 3.15
N ASP A 189 12.00 -6.71 3.94
CA ASP A 189 10.69 -7.14 3.46
C ASP A 189 9.64 -6.00 3.45
N ALA A 190 10.08 -4.75 3.52
CA ALA A 190 9.21 -3.59 3.48
C ALA A 190 8.98 -3.08 2.05
N ILE A 191 7.75 -2.65 1.75
CA ILE A 191 7.41 -1.96 0.51
C ILE A 191 7.39 -0.45 0.78
N PHE A 192 8.37 0.29 0.26
CA PHE A 192 8.46 1.75 0.44
C PHE A 192 7.46 2.48 -0.46
N LEU A 193 6.44 3.08 0.15
CA LEU A 193 5.43 3.85 -0.57
C LEU A 193 5.87 5.31 -0.68
N VAL A 194 6.39 5.69 -1.82
CA VAL A 194 6.86 7.04 -2.13
C VAL A 194 5.81 7.73 -3.01
N GLY A 195 5.31 8.88 -2.57
CA GLY A 195 4.32 9.67 -3.32
C GLY A 195 4.81 11.08 -3.55
N GLY A 196 4.32 12.05 -2.79
CA GLY A 196 4.57 13.48 -3.02
C GLY A 196 6.03 13.87 -3.20
N ALA A 197 6.95 13.25 -2.47
CA ALA A 197 8.38 13.56 -2.60
C ALA A 197 8.93 13.20 -3.99
N LEU A 198 8.53 12.07 -4.55
CA LEU A 198 8.90 11.65 -5.91
C LEU A 198 8.27 12.57 -6.98
N LEU A 199 6.99 12.92 -6.79
CA LEU A 199 6.26 13.75 -7.75
C LEU A 199 6.75 15.21 -7.82
N THR A 200 7.43 15.67 -6.77
CA THR A 200 7.95 17.06 -6.68
C THR A 200 9.47 17.17 -6.87
N GLU A 201 10.17 16.07 -7.14
CA GLU A 201 11.62 16.09 -7.36
C GLU A 201 12.00 16.85 -8.65
N SER A 202 11.31 16.55 -9.74
CA SER A 202 11.38 17.27 -11.03
C SER A 202 10.13 16.97 -11.86
N ASP A 203 10.00 17.61 -13.04
CA ASP A 203 8.90 17.37 -13.97
C ASP A 203 9.00 16.02 -14.72
N ASP A 204 10.18 15.39 -14.74
CA ASP A 204 10.40 14.07 -15.36
C ASP A 204 10.22 12.94 -14.34
N LEU A 205 9.00 12.40 -14.28
CA LEU A 205 8.68 11.30 -13.35
C LEU A 205 9.47 10.01 -13.62
N THR A 206 9.87 9.77 -14.86
CA THR A 206 10.69 8.60 -15.22
C THR A 206 12.09 8.74 -14.63
N ALA A 207 12.72 9.91 -14.80
CA ALA A 207 14.02 10.21 -14.21
C ALA A 207 13.96 10.22 -12.69
N ASN A 208 12.90 10.80 -12.09
CA ASN A 208 12.67 10.78 -10.64
C ASN A 208 12.63 9.35 -10.09
N MET A 209 11.94 8.43 -10.79
CA MET A 209 11.83 7.05 -10.34
C MET A 209 13.17 6.32 -10.40
N HIS A 210 13.95 6.51 -11.47
CA HIS A 210 15.31 5.95 -11.56
C HIS A 210 16.21 6.47 -10.44
N PHE A 211 16.16 7.79 -10.16
CA PHE A 211 16.91 8.41 -9.07
C PHE A 211 16.54 7.81 -7.71
N TYR A 212 15.24 7.64 -7.43
CA TYR A 212 14.79 7.05 -6.17
C TYR A 212 15.23 5.58 -6.03
N PHE A 213 15.22 4.80 -7.11
CA PHE A 213 15.75 3.43 -7.10
C PHE A 213 17.25 3.39 -6.83
N GLU A 214 18.01 4.27 -7.45
CA GLU A 214 19.45 4.39 -7.20
C GLU A 214 19.70 4.67 -5.70
N LYS A 215 19.00 5.65 -5.13
CA LYS A 215 19.14 6.00 -3.70
C LYS A 215 18.70 4.87 -2.75
N LEU A 216 17.67 4.12 -3.11
CA LEU A 216 17.27 2.95 -2.34
C LEU A 216 18.31 1.83 -2.40
N ASN A 217 18.82 1.53 -3.58
CA ASN A 217 19.89 0.53 -3.77
C ASN A 217 21.16 0.90 -3.00
N GLU A 218 21.57 2.18 -3.01
CA GLU A 218 22.67 2.67 -2.19
C GLU A 218 22.42 2.46 -0.68
N ALA A 219 21.18 2.59 -0.24
CA ALA A 219 20.79 2.43 1.17
C ALA A 219 20.79 0.97 1.62
N VAL A 220 20.40 0.04 0.73
CA VAL A 220 20.31 -1.41 1.02
C VAL A 220 21.70 -2.06 0.99
N ASN A 221 22.59 -1.63 0.10
CA ASN A 221 23.90 -2.27 -0.12
C ASN A 221 25.05 -1.70 0.74
N LYS A 222 24.76 -0.79 1.66
CA LYS A 222 25.69 -0.19 2.63
C LYS A 222 25.38 -0.58 4.06
#